data_ca0e7177d5496c079745be04e5c721ea
#
_entry.id   ca0e7177d5496c079745be04e5c721ea
#
_cell.length_a   1.000
_cell.length_b   1.000
_cell.length_c   1.000
_cell.angle_alpha   90.00
_cell.angle_beta   90.00
_cell.angle_gamma   90.00
#
_symmetry.space_group_name_H-M   'P 1'
#
loop_
_entity.id
_entity.type
_entity.pdbx_description
1 polymer ?
#
loop_
_entity_poly.entity_id
_entity_poly.type
_entity_poly.pdbx_seq_one_letter_code
_entity_poly.pdbx_strand_id
1 'polypeptide(L)'
;MHGRSLDEVLIDHEGVLGTSLALQFMTESQLRWQITSGRWQKPARGVVVAQSGPLTDRQLLRAALLRAGPQASLAGLTAARLEGLKGFDDKRSIRETPIYLLVPVGYRRRTPPGDLNVVTHYSRALTDVDAHPTRQPRRTRIARSLIDAAAWMPTERGSIAVLASGVQQGLARVDDLRLVTDRLATLRRRKLIIEVLGDIAGGSQAISELDFLHLVVRPFGLPEPSRQSARRDRRGHRRWIDAAWDDCKIAVEIDGAQHTEDPLQRWDDMERDIDLTLDGYQTLRFPAWLVRSNPGYVARRIREALSRSAASGLRVAT
;
A
#
# COMPACT_ATOMS: atom_id res chain seq x y z
N MET A 1 43.55 19.86 3.82
CA MET A 1 42.21 19.19 4.01
C MET A 1 42.12 18.86 5.49
N HIS A 2 41.29 19.60 6.24
CA HIS A 2 41.03 19.27 7.63
C HIS A 2 40.22 17.95 7.62
N GLY A 3 40.82 16.91 8.16
CA GLY A 3 40.16 15.60 8.24
C GLY A 3 38.91 15.72 9.11
N ARG A 4 37.77 15.26 8.62
CA ARG A 4 36.54 15.21 9.38
C ARG A 4 36.72 14.36 10.63
N SER A 5 36.18 14.82 11.74
CA SER A 5 36.19 14.06 12.99
C SER A 5 35.20 12.88 12.93
N LEU A 6 35.39 11.89 13.81
CA LEU A 6 34.44 10.79 13.95
C LEU A 6 33.02 11.32 14.30
N ASP A 7 32.92 12.32 15.19
CA ASP A 7 31.66 12.88 15.62
C ASP A 7 30.89 13.54 14.47
N GLU A 8 31.58 14.30 13.62
CA GLU A 8 30.98 14.88 12.41
C GLU A 8 30.44 13.80 11.46
N VAL A 9 31.19 12.72 11.28
CA VAL A 9 30.75 11.59 10.43
C VAL A 9 29.57 10.86 11.07
N LEU A 10 29.55 10.68 12.39
CA LEU A 10 28.44 10.07 13.09
C LEU A 10 27.15 10.90 12.97
N ILE A 11 27.26 12.22 13.08
CA ILE A 11 26.12 13.13 12.89
C ILE A 11 25.55 13.00 11.46
N ASP A 12 26.38 13.09 10.44
CA ASP A 12 25.95 13.00 9.04
C ASP A 12 25.31 11.65 8.68
N HIS A 13 25.78 10.59 9.32
CA HIS A 13 25.31 9.24 9.10
C HIS A 13 24.29 8.76 10.15
N GLU A 14 23.80 9.66 11.03
CA GLU A 14 22.85 9.34 12.11
C GLU A 14 23.32 8.17 12.98
N GLY A 15 24.62 8.12 13.24
CA GLY A 15 25.27 7.07 14.01
C GLY A 15 25.48 5.75 13.29
N VAL A 16 25.05 5.59 12.03
CA VAL A 16 25.11 4.32 11.28
C VAL A 16 26.28 4.32 10.30
N LEU A 17 27.28 3.49 10.55
CA LEU A 17 28.50 3.41 9.75
C LEU A 17 28.74 2.01 9.17
N GLY A 18 29.35 1.96 8.00
CA GLY A 18 30.03 0.73 7.55
C GLY A 18 31.26 0.46 8.42
N THR A 19 31.53 -0.80 8.74
CA THR A 19 32.70 -1.19 9.56
C THR A 19 34.00 -0.63 8.97
N SER A 20 34.17 -0.65 7.63
CA SER A 20 35.36 -0.11 6.97
C SER A 20 35.52 1.40 7.14
N LEU A 21 34.41 2.15 7.22
CA LEU A 21 34.47 3.59 7.51
C LEU A 21 34.78 3.85 8.98
N ALA A 22 34.20 3.10 9.91
CA ALA A 22 34.50 3.22 11.33
C ALA A 22 35.98 2.95 11.62
N LEU A 23 36.60 1.98 10.93
CA LEU A 23 38.05 1.65 11.05
C LEU A 23 38.97 2.71 10.50
N GLN A 24 38.50 3.74 9.84
CA GLN A 24 39.34 4.92 9.48
C GLN A 24 39.56 5.87 10.67
N PHE A 25 38.73 5.74 11.71
CA PHE A 25 38.74 6.61 12.90
C PHE A 25 39.20 5.88 14.18
N MET A 26 39.20 4.55 14.17
CA MET A 26 39.58 3.74 15.34
C MET A 26 40.17 2.40 14.93
N THR A 27 40.91 1.76 15.84
CA THR A 27 41.45 0.43 15.62
C THR A 27 40.37 -0.66 15.73
N GLU A 28 40.66 -1.85 15.18
CA GLU A 28 39.75 -3.01 15.33
C GLU A 28 39.46 -3.36 16.79
N SER A 29 40.49 -3.26 17.65
CA SER A 29 40.34 -3.54 19.08
C SER A 29 39.43 -2.53 19.75
N GLN A 30 39.52 -1.25 19.41
CA GLN A 30 38.61 -0.21 19.91
C GLN A 30 37.18 -0.43 19.42
N LEU A 31 36.99 -0.73 18.14
CA LEU A 31 35.66 -1.02 17.60
C LEU A 31 35.04 -2.25 18.26
N ARG A 32 35.83 -3.31 18.44
CA ARG A 32 35.37 -4.52 19.16
C ARG A 32 34.97 -4.20 20.59
N TRP A 33 35.74 -3.38 21.30
CA TRP A 33 35.40 -2.95 22.65
C TRP A 33 34.09 -2.16 22.68
N GLN A 34 33.88 -1.22 21.74
CA GLN A 34 32.63 -0.47 21.65
C GLN A 34 31.42 -1.41 21.50
N ILE A 35 31.56 -2.47 20.71
CA ILE A 35 30.51 -3.45 20.47
C ILE A 35 30.31 -4.35 21.70
N THR A 36 31.38 -4.90 22.27
CA THR A 36 31.29 -5.84 23.40
C THR A 36 30.87 -5.15 24.70
N SER A 37 31.19 -3.87 24.86
CA SER A 37 30.70 -3.05 26.00
C SER A 37 29.24 -2.59 25.85
N GLY A 38 28.59 -2.89 24.73
CA GLY A 38 27.21 -2.48 24.45
C GLY A 38 27.03 -1.00 24.12
N ARG A 39 28.11 -0.22 24.00
CA ARG A 39 28.02 1.18 23.59
C ARG A 39 27.62 1.35 22.12
N TRP A 40 28.12 0.43 21.29
CA TRP A 40 27.75 0.34 19.88
C TRP A 40 27.06 -0.99 19.60
N GLN A 41 26.21 -1.01 18.57
CA GLN A 41 25.49 -2.19 18.12
C GLN A 41 25.95 -2.62 16.72
N LYS A 42 25.81 -3.91 16.41
CA LYS A 42 26.12 -4.49 15.10
C LYS A 42 24.85 -5.14 14.51
N PRO A 43 23.91 -4.34 13.95
CA PRO A 43 22.61 -4.84 13.46
C PRO A 43 22.76 -5.72 12.22
N ALA A 44 23.88 -5.65 11.50
CA ALA A 44 24.15 -6.49 10.35
C ALA A 44 25.67 -6.65 10.14
N ARG A 45 26.08 -7.69 9.40
CA ARG A 45 27.48 -7.85 9.04
C ARG A 45 28.01 -6.64 8.26
N GLY A 46 29.11 -6.07 8.69
CA GLY A 46 29.74 -4.91 8.06
C GLY A 46 29.08 -3.56 8.39
N VAL A 47 28.10 -3.54 9.30
CA VAL A 47 27.41 -2.32 9.73
C VAL A 47 27.47 -2.21 11.25
N VAL A 48 27.80 -1.03 11.74
CA VAL A 48 27.81 -0.69 13.18
C VAL A 48 26.99 0.58 13.42
N VAL A 49 26.41 0.68 14.61
CA VAL A 49 25.63 1.85 15.02
C VAL A 49 26.13 2.34 16.38
N ALA A 50 26.51 3.60 16.43
CA ALA A 50 27.04 4.27 17.62
C ALA A 50 25.91 4.65 18.59
N GLN A 51 25.26 3.62 19.15
CA GLN A 51 24.13 3.79 20.07
C GLN A 51 23.97 2.55 20.95
N SER A 52 23.71 2.74 22.25
CA SER A 52 23.50 1.65 23.19
C SER A 52 22.01 1.26 23.33
N GLY A 53 21.08 2.18 23.08
CA GLY A 53 19.64 1.98 23.18
C GLY A 53 19.02 1.34 21.93
N PRO A 54 17.69 1.13 21.90
CA PRO A 54 16.99 0.59 20.72
C PRO A 54 17.23 1.44 19.49
N LEU A 55 17.56 0.80 18.36
CA LEU A 55 17.76 1.49 17.11
C LEU A 55 16.45 2.09 16.60
N THR A 56 16.51 3.28 16.03
CA THR A 56 15.38 3.93 15.38
C THR A 56 15.05 3.25 14.04
N ASP A 57 13.82 3.39 13.56
CA ASP A 57 13.43 2.90 12.23
C ASP A 57 14.36 3.44 11.13
N ARG A 58 14.75 4.71 11.23
CA ARG A 58 15.65 5.35 10.27
C ARG A 58 17.05 4.74 10.29
N GLN A 59 17.57 4.38 11.46
CA GLN A 59 18.86 3.67 11.59
C GLN A 59 18.78 2.25 11.01
N LEU A 60 17.66 1.54 11.21
CA LEU A 60 17.46 0.21 10.62
C LEU A 60 17.43 0.27 9.09
N LEU A 61 16.74 1.25 8.51
CA LEU A 61 16.70 1.46 7.05
C LEU A 61 18.09 1.80 6.48
N ARG A 62 18.85 2.67 7.16
CA ARG A 62 20.23 2.97 6.76
C ARG A 62 21.14 1.75 6.86
N ALA A 63 21.01 0.96 7.93
CA ALA A 63 21.77 -0.27 8.11
C ALA A 63 21.47 -1.29 6.98
N ALA A 64 20.21 -1.43 6.60
CA ALA A 64 19.81 -2.28 5.48
C ALA A 64 20.44 -1.84 4.16
N LEU A 65 20.41 -0.53 3.86
CA LEU A 65 21.04 0.04 2.66
C LEU A 65 22.54 -0.17 2.64
N LEU A 66 23.26 0.15 3.73
CA LEU A 66 24.70 -0.03 3.82
C LEU A 66 25.11 -1.49 3.61
N ARG A 67 24.34 -2.42 4.18
CA ARG A 67 24.57 -3.85 3.98
C ARG A 67 24.38 -4.27 2.53
N ALA A 68 23.36 -3.76 1.86
CA ALA A 68 23.05 -4.10 0.47
C ALA A 68 24.03 -3.46 -0.54
N GLY A 69 24.67 -2.36 -0.15
CA GLY A 69 25.69 -1.67 -0.94
C GLY A 69 25.23 -0.33 -1.51
N PRO A 70 26.15 0.44 -2.14
CA PRO A 70 25.93 1.84 -2.49
C PRO A 70 24.88 2.07 -3.57
N GLN A 71 24.58 1.05 -4.37
CA GLN A 71 23.56 1.14 -5.44
C GLN A 71 22.18 0.67 -4.99
N ALA A 72 22.05 0.21 -3.73
CA ALA A 72 20.76 -0.20 -3.19
C ALA A 72 19.86 1.02 -2.93
N SER A 73 18.57 0.81 -3.13
CA SER A 73 17.52 1.78 -2.77
C SER A 73 16.43 1.08 -1.98
N LEU A 74 15.86 1.74 -0.98
CA LEU A 74 14.58 1.31 -0.41
C LEU A 74 13.53 1.33 -1.54
N ALA A 75 12.66 0.33 -1.58
CA ALA A 75 11.71 0.18 -2.67
C ALA A 75 10.37 -0.42 -2.19
N GLY A 76 9.46 -0.61 -3.11
CA GLY A 76 8.18 -1.24 -2.83
C GLY A 76 7.44 -0.58 -1.67
N LEU A 77 6.85 -1.40 -0.81
CA LEU A 77 6.03 -0.91 0.30
C LEU A 77 6.83 -0.07 1.30
N THR A 78 8.11 -0.40 1.54
CA THR A 78 8.96 0.39 2.44
C THR A 78 9.14 1.83 1.94
N ALA A 79 9.47 2.01 0.67
CA ALA A 79 9.64 3.35 0.10
C ALA A 79 8.30 4.09 -0.04
N ALA A 80 7.22 3.40 -0.43
CA ALA A 80 5.90 4.00 -0.55
C ALA A 80 5.38 4.53 0.80
N ARG A 81 5.59 3.80 1.91
CA ARG A 81 5.25 4.27 3.27
C ARG A 81 6.05 5.52 3.67
N LEU A 82 7.33 5.56 3.34
CA LEU A 82 8.18 6.75 3.58
C LEU A 82 7.75 7.96 2.75
N GLU A 83 7.05 7.76 1.64
CA GLU A 83 6.44 8.81 0.82
C GLU A 83 4.98 9.11 1.21
N GLY A 84 4.47 8.48 2.28
CA GLY A 84 3.18 8.81 2.87
C GLY A 84 2.04 7.84 2.58
N LEU A 85 2.29 6.69 1.93
CA LEU A 85 1.26 5.67 1.73
C LEU A 85 0.76 5.14 3.09
N LYS A 86 -0.54 5.27 3.34
CA LYS A 86 -1.22 4.82 4.56
C LYS A 86 -2.07 3.56 4.29
N GLY A 87 -2.42 2.83 5.37
CA GLY A 87 -3.29 1.64 5.30
C GLY A 87 -2.55 0.33 5.05
N PHE A 88 -1.21 0.35 5.03
CA PHE A 88 -0.39 -0.84 4.81
C PHE A 88 0.67 -0.95 5.91
N ASP A 89 0.35 -1.68 6.97
CA ASP A 89 1.25 -1.93 8.12
C ASP A 89 1.78 -0.66 8.82
N ASP A 90 1.10 0.47 8.66
CA ASP A 90 1.47 1.78 9.21
C ASP A 90 1.46 1.80 10.76
N LYS A 91 0.79 0.85 11.40
CA LYS A 91 0.79 0.66 12.85
C LYS A 91 1.92 -0.23 13.37
N ARG A 92 2.66 -0.89 12.46
CA ARG A 92 3.77 -1.78 12.81
C ARG A 92 5.10 -1.07 12.67
N SER A 93 5.99 -1.32 13.62
CA SER A 93 7.38 -0.88 13.53
C SER A 93 8.07 -1.51 12.30
N ILE A 94 9.09 -0.85 11.77
CA ILE A 94 9.98 -1.42 10.74
C ILE A 94 10.65 -2.72 11.20
N ARG A 95 10.79 -2.93 12.50
CA ARG A 95 11.30 -4.19 13.05
C ARG A 95 10.38 -5.38 12.77
N GLU A 96 9.08 -5.14 12.69
CA GLU A 96 8.05 -6.16 12.53
C GLU A 96 7.66 -6.39 11.06
N THR A 97 8.09 -5.49 10.16
CA THR A 97 7.78 -5.55 8.74
C THR A 97 9.05 -5.77 7.92
N PRO A 98 8.98 -6.44 6.76
CA PRO A 98 10.12 -6.55 5.87
C PRO A 98 10.58 -5.19 5.33
N ILE A 99 11.90 -4.96 5.35
CA ILE A 99 12.52 -3.83 4.65
C ILE A 99 12.77 -4.26 3.20
N TYR A 100 12.03 -3.69 2.28
CA TYR A 100 12.16 -3.98 0.85
C TYR A 100 13.27 -3.13 0.22
N LEU A 101 14.21 -3.80 -0.42
CA LEU A 101 15.31 -3.19 -1.16
C LEU A 101 15.25 -3.57 -2.63
N LEU A 102 15.63 -2.64 -3.49
CA LEU A 102 15.89 -2.84 -4.90
C LEU A 102 17.35 -2.59 -5.20
N VAL A 103 18.00 -3.53 -5.87
CA VAL A 103 19.45 -3.49 -6.18
C VAL A 103 19.63 -3.80 -7.68
N PRO A 104 20.50 -3.10 -8.40
CA PRO A 104 20.84 -3.46 -9.77
C PRO A 104 21.46 -4.85 -9.84
N VAL A 105 21.12 -5.63 -10.86
CA VAL A 105 21.61 -7.01 -11.03
C VAL A 105 23.14 -7.10 -11.01
N GLY A 106 23.85 -6.12 -11.60
CA GLY A 106 25.32 -6.08 -11.63
C GLY A 106 25.96 -5.90 -10.24
N TYR A 107 25.20 -5.50 -9.23
CA TYR A 107 25.68 -5.32 -7.85
C TYR A 107 25.21 -6.40 -6.89
N ARG A 108 24.82 -7.54 -7.43
CA ARG A 108 24.35 -8.68 -6.62
C ARG A 108 25.45 -9.16 -5.68
N ARG A 109 25.27 -8.95 -4.38
CA ARG A 109 26.15 -9.50 -3.34
C ARG A 109 25.47 -10.70 -2.69
N ARG A 110 26.22 -11.77 -2.46
CA ARG A 110 25.81 -12.83 -1.53
C ARG A 110 25.88 -12.25 -0.12
N THR A 111 24.74 -11.81 0.38
CA THR A 111 24.63 -11.28 1.73
C THR A 111 24.11 -12.40 2.61
N PRO A 112 24.87 -12.90 3.60
CA PRO A 112 24.35 -13.90 4.52
C PRO A 112 23.17 -13.33 5.30
N PRO A 113 22.24 -14.17 5.77
CA PRO A 113 21.16 -13.77 6.66
C PRO A 113 21.72 -12.97 7.84
N GLY A 114 21.01 -11.97 8.30
CA GLY A 114 21.37 -11.14 9.44
C GLY A 114 20.08 -10.81 10.20
N ASP A 115 20.21 -10.14 11.34
CA ASP A 115 19.11 -9.86 12.25
C ASP A 115 18.07 -8.87 11.70
N LEU A 116 18.39 -8.20 10.56
CA LEU A 116 17.46 -7.32 9.89
C LEU A 116 16.51 -8.12 8.97
N ASN A 117 15.22 -7.91 9.10
CA ASN A 117 14.20 -8.48 8.23
C ASN A 117 14.22 -7.75 6.87
N VAL A 118 15.09 -8.17 5.95
CA VAL A 118 15.33 -7.52 4.65
C VAL A 118 14.95 -8.46 3.51
N VAL A 119 14.11 -7.98 2.61
CA VAL A 119 13.76 -8.62 1.34
C VAL A 119 14.42 -7.82 0.21
N THR A 120 15.35 -8.45 -0.50
CA THR A 120 16.09 -7.81 -1.60
C THR A 120 15.58 -8.31 -2.95
N HIS A 121 15.13 -7.38 -3.78
CA HIS A 121 14.80 -7.62 -5.18
C HIS A 121 15.91 -7.10 -6.08
N TYR A 122 16.11 -7.75 -7.22
CA TYR A 122 17.13 -7.39 -8.19
C TYR A 122 16.47 -6.96 -9.50
N SER A 123 16.91 -5.83 -10.06
CA SER A 123 16.37 -5.29 -11.30
C SER A 123 17.48 -4.92 -12.30
N ARG A 124 17.26 -5.28 -13.56
CA ARG A 124 18.07 -4.77 -14.68
C ARG A 124 17.65 -3.36 -15.10
N ALA A 125 16.43 -2.97 -14.74
CA ALA A 125 15.80 -1.71 -15.12
C ALA A 125 15.85 -0.65 -14.01
N LEU A 126 16.66 -0.86 -12.94
CA LEU A 126 16.89 0.19 -11.94
C LEU A 126 17.87 1.20 -12.49
N THR A 127 17.42 2.43 -12.66
CA THR A 127 18.19 3.56 -13.16
C THR A 127 18.11 4.74 -12.19
N ASP A 128 18.91 5.78 -12.42
CA ASP A 128 18.84 7.00 -11.59
C ASP A 128 17.49 7.72 -11.68
N VAL A 129 16.75 7.53 -12.78
CA VAL A 129 15.37 8.05 -12.92
C VAL A 129 14.43 7.43 -11.89
N ASP A 130 14.68 6.19 -11.48
CA ASP A 130 13.84 5.50 -10.50
C ASP A 130 14.15 5.93 -9.07
N ALA A 131 15.37 6.37 -8.79
CA ALA A 131 15.78 6.83 -7.47
C ALA A 131 15.30 8.27 -7.21
N HIS A 132 14.88 8.53 -5.97
CA HIS A 132 14.56 9.90 -5.57
C HIS A 132 15.86 10.71 -5.45
N PRO A 133 15.99 11.90 -6.09
CA PRO A 133 17.26 12.60 -6.20
C PRO A 133 17.81 13.11 -4.86
N THR A 134 16.94 13.49 -3.93
CA THR A 134 17.32 14.20 -2.69
C THR A 134 16.89 13.51 -1.40
N ARG A 135 15.92 12.60 -1.45
CA ARG A 135 15.38 11.98 -0.22
C ARG A 135 16.37 11.01 0.41
N GLN A 136 16.54 11.13 1.73
CA GLN A 136 17.33 10.23 2.56
C GLN A 136 16.47 9.55 3.62
N PRO A 137 16.66 8.28 3.89
CA PRO A 137 17.53 7.29 3.22
C PRO A 137 17.19 7.11 1.74
N ARG A 138 18.19 6.74 0.90
CA ARG A 138 18.03 6.54 -0.56
C ARG A 138 16.85 5.59 -0.84
N ARG A 139 15.95 6.01 -1.71
CA ARG A 139 14.75 5.24 -2.05
C ARG A 139 14.25 5.51 -3.47
N THR A 140 13.42 4.61 -3.96
CA THR A 140 12.77 4.80 -5.25
C THR A 140 11.70 5.90 -5.19
N ARG A 141 11.45 6.57 -6.31
CA ARG A 141 10.34 7.52 -6.45
C ARG A 141 9.01 6.82 -6.23
N ILE A 142 8.00 7.56 -5.81
CA ILE A 142 6.71 6.99 -5.39
C ILE A 142 6.04 6.13 -6.47
N ALA A 143 6.01 6.55 -7.72
CA ALA A 143 5.40 5.76 -8.80
C ALA A 143 6.11 4.40 -8.97
N ARG A 144 7.45 4.38 -8.95
CA ARG A 144 8.22 3.15 -8.98
C ARG A 144 7.97 2.30 -7.74
N SER A 145 7.91 2.89 -6.57
CA SER A 145 7.64 2.20 -5.30
C SER A 145 6.28 1.52 -5.28
N LEU A 146 5.24 2.18 -5.80
CA LEU A 146 3.89 1.63 -5.88
C LEU A 146 3.80 0.45 -6.86
N ILE A 147 4.44 0.55 -8.03
CA ILE A 147 4.48 -0.54 -9.01
C ILE A 147 5.25 -1.75 -8.46
N ASP A 148 6.41 -1.54 -7.84
CA ASP A 148 7.17 -2.60 -7.21
C ASP A 148 6.38 -3.24 -6.06
N ALA A 149 5.75 -2.43 -5.20
CA ALA A 149 4.90 -2.93 -4.12
C ALA A 149 3.74 -3.79 -4.66
N ALA A 150 3.03 -3.33 -5.68
CA ALA A 150 1.95 -4.09 -6.31
C ALA A 150 2.45 -5.42 -6.88
N ALA A 151 3.61 -5.41 -7.55
CA ALA A 151 4.21 -6.61 -8.11
C ALA A 151 4.62 -7.64 -7.03
N TRP A 152 5.04 -7.17 -5.86
CA TRP A 152 5.56 -8.02 -4.77
C TRP A 152 4.50 -8.43 -3.75
N MET A 153 3.31 -7.85 -3.78
CA MET A 153 2.23 -8.28 -2.90
C MET A 153 1.96 -9.78 -3.00
N PRO A 154 1.68 -10.47 -1.87
CA PRO A 154 1.37 -11.91 -1.90
C PRO A 154 0.11 -12.23 -2.71
N THR A 155 -0.88 -11.34 -2.68
CA THR A 155 -2.19 -11.54 -3.31
C THR A 155 -2.48 -10.48 -4.38
N GLU A 156 -3.33 -10.81 -5.35
CA GLU A 156 -3.83 -9.86 -6.35
C GLU A 156 -4.63 -8.73 -5.68
N ARG A 157 -5.44 -9.06 -4.68
CA ARG A 157 -6.16 -8.06 -3.89
C ARG A 157 -5.21 -7.03 -3.27
N GLY A 158 -4.07 -7.48 -2.72
CA GLY A 158 -3.06 -6.58 -2.18
C GLY A 158 -2.44 -5.69 -3.26
N SER A 159 -2.16 -6.26 -4.45
CA SER A 159 -1.65 -5.50 -5.60
C SER A 159 -2.60 -4.38 -6.02
N ILE A 160 -3.88 -4.70 -6.15
CA ILE A 160 -4.93 -3.76 -6.49
C ILE A 160 -5.05 -2.66 -5.43
N ALA A 161 -5.10 -3.06 -4.15
CA ALA A 161 -5.23 -2.13 -3.03
C ALA A 161 -4.08 -1.11 -2.97
N VAL A 162 -2.84 -1.54 -3.21
CA VAL A 162 -1.68 -0.62 -3.21
C VAL A 162 -1.80 0.43 -4.31
N LEU A 163 -2.14 0.03 -5.54
CA LEU A 163 -2.28 0.96 -6.67
C LEU A 163 -3.43 1.95 -6.45
N ALA A 164 -4.59 1.42 -6.07
CA ALA A 164 -5.77 2.24 -5.81
C ALA A 164 -5.52 3.24 -4.67
N SER A 165 -4.95 2.78 -3.54
CA SER A 165 -4.63 3.66 -2.42
C SER A 165 -3.59 4.72 -2.77
N GLY A 166 -2.56 4.36 -3.55
CA GLY A 166 -1.54 5.31 -4.00
C GLY A 166 -2.12 6.45 -4.84
N VAL A 167 -3.08 6.16 -5.71
CA VAL A 167 -3.78 7.16 -6.54
C VAL A 167 -4.80 7.94 -5.69
N GLN A 168 -5.62 7.27 -4.88
CA GLN A 168 -6.62 7.89 -4.03
C GLN A 168 -6.02 8.87 -3.00
N GLN A 169 -4.84 8.54 -2.47
CA GLN A 169 -4.11 9.42 -1.54
C GLN A 169 -3.33 10.52 -2.25
N GLY A 170 -3.46 10.65 -3.58
CA GLY A 170 -2.78 11.68 -4.36
C GLY A 170 -1.26 11.54 -4.43
N LEU A 171 -0.71 10.35 -4.11
CA LEU A 171 0.73 10.12 -4.08
C LEU A 171 1.32 9.98 -5.48
N ALA A 172 0.57 9.43 -6.43
CA ALA A 172 0.98 9.28 -7.81
C ALA A 172 -0.21 9.42 -8.77
N ARG A 173 0.04 9.94 -9.97
CA ARG A 173 -0.94 9.97 -11.05
C ARG A 173 -0.91 8.63 -11.81
N VAL A 174 -2.03 8.26 -12.38
CA VAL A 174 -2.13 7.01 -13.17
C VAL A 174 -1.13 6.99 -14.32
N ASP A 175 -0.91 8.14 -14.97
CA ASP A 175 0.03 8.22 -16.09
C ASP A 175 1.48 7.98 -15.65
N ASP A 176 1.88 8.45 -14.46
CA ASP A 176 3.22 8.17 -13.91
C ASP A 176 3.41 6.66 -13.64
N LEU A 177 2.36 6.00 -13.14
CA LEU A 177 2.36 4.55 -12.91
C LEU A 177 2.43 3.76 -14.23
N ARG A 178 1.72 4.21 -15.27
CA ARG A 178 1.79 3.63 -16.63
C ARG A 178 3.18 3.74 -17.21
N LEU A 179 3.79 4.94 -17.17
CA LEU A 179 5.16 5.16 -17.65
C LEU A 179 6.16 4.23 -16.97
N VAL A 180 6.05 4.02 -15.67
CA VAL A 180 6.90 3.05 -14.96
C VAL A 180 6.62 1.62 -15.42
N THR A 181 5.34 1.24 -15.53
CA THR A 181 4.93 -0.10 -15.96
C THR A 181 5.43 -0.43 -17.36
N ASP A 182 5.41 0.54 -18.28
CA ASP A 182 5.86 0.35 -19.67
C ASP A 182 7.37 0.15 -19.78
N ARG A 183 8.15 0.83 -18.95
CA ARG A 183 9.61 0.64 -18.86
C ARG A 183 10.02 -0.72 -18.27
N LEU A 184 9.15 -1.37 -17.49
CA LEU A 184 9.43 -2.62 -16.81
C LEU A 184 8.94 -3.81 -17.63
N ALA A 185 9.74 -4.27 -18.60
CA ALA A 185 9.36 -5.39 -19.48
C ALA A 185 9.05 -6.69 -18.71
N THR A 186 9.79 -6.97 -17.62
CA THR A 186 9.61 -8.15 -16.79
C THR A 186 9.05 -7.77 -15.42
N LEU A 187 7.75 -7.55 -15.36
CA LEU A 187 7.04 -7.18 -14.14
C LEU A 187 6.08 -8.30 -13.74
N ARG A 188 6.20 -8.80 -12.51
CA ARG A 188 5.24 -9.77 -11.97
C ARG A 188 3.85 -9.13 -11.95
N ARG A 189 2.83 -9.88 -12.35
CA ARG A 189 1.43 -9.40 -12.46
C ARG A 189 1.25 -8.19 -13.41
N ARG A 190 2.11 -8.05 -14.41
CA ARG A 190 2.04 -6.93 -15.35
C ARG A 190 0.63 -6.75 -15.94
N LYS A 191 -0.01 -7.85 -16.38
CA LYS A 191 -1.36 -7.81 -16.95
C LYS A 191 -2.37 -7.22 -15.96
N LEU A 192 -2.40 -7.73 -14.74
CA LEU A 192 -3.27 -7.22 -13.67
C LEU A 192 -3.01 -5.73 -13.40
N ILE A 193 -1.74 -5.32 -13.30
CA ILE A 193 -1.38 -3.92 -13.05
C ILE A 193 -1.90 -3.01 -14.15
N ILE A 194 -1.73 -3.39 -15.43
CA ILE A 194 -2.24 -2.63 -16.58
C ILE A 194 -3.76 -2.52 -16.54
N GLU A 195 -4.46 -3.62 -16.26
CA GLU A 195 -5.93 -3.65 -16.14
C GLU A 195 -6.39 -2.72 -15.03
N VAL A 196 -5.81 -2.83 -13.83
CA VAL A 196 -6.14 -1.97 -12.68
C VAL A 196 -5.89 -0.50 -12.96
N LEU A 197 -4.76 -0.15 -13.60
CA LEU A 197 -4.47 1.24 -13.99
C LEU A 197 -5.44 1.74 -15.07
N GLY A 198 -5.91 0.86 -15.95
CA GLY A 198 -6.98 1.15 -16.90
C GLY A 198 -8.29 1.49 -16.18
N ASP A 199 -8.68 0.65 -15.25
CA ASP A 199 -9.89 0.81 -14.44
C ASP A 199 -9.86 2.08 -13.58
N ILE A 200 -8.73 2.36 -12.92
CA ILE A 200 -8.56 3.58 -12.11
C ILE A 200 -8.63 4.83 -13.01
N ALA A 201 -8.03 4.81 -14.19
CA ALA A 201 -8.09 5.92 -15.14
C ALA A 201 -9.50 6.12 -15.72
N GLY A 202 -10.20 5.03 -15.97
CA GLY A 202 -11.61 5.04 -16.40
C GLY A 202 -12.60 5.34 -15.27
N GLY A 203 -12.15 5.31 -14.04
CA GLY A 203 -12.95 5.40 -12.80
C GLY A 203 -13.61 6.75 -12.53
N SER A 204 -13.44 7.75 -13.39
CA SER A 204 -14.29 8.95 -13.42
C SER A 204 -15.65 8.71 -14.07
N GLN A 205 -15.86 7.56 -14.74
CA GLN A 205 -17.18 7.15 -15.18
C GLN A 205 -17.81 6.31 -14.05
N ALA A 206 -18.83 6.86 -13.44
CA ALA A 206 -19.69 6.11 -12.53
C ALA A 206 -20.11 4.80 -13.21
N ILE A 207 -20.00 3.67 -12.49
CA ILE A 207 -20.62 2.44 -12.97
C ILE A 207 -22.11 2.72 -12.98
N SER A 208 -22.71 2.64 -14.16
CA SER A 208 -24.17 2.74 -14.25
C SER A 208 -24.80 1.52 -13.58
N GLU A 209 -26.02 1.65 -13.10
CA GLU A 209 -26.82 0.52 -12.60
C GLU A 209 -26.86 -0.63 -13.63
N LEU A 210 -26.96 -0.31 -14.92
CA LEU A 210 -26.94 -1.28 -16.00
C LEU A 210 -25.59 -2.02 -16.07
N ASP A 211 -24.47 -1.34 -15.90
CA ASP A 211 -23.15 -1.97 -15.89
C ASP A 211 -23.01 -2.90 -14.69
N PHE A 212 -23.51 -2.51 -13.52
CA PHE A 212 -23.50 -3.37 -12.34
C PHE A 212 -24.31 -4.64 -12.55
N LEU A 213 -25.50 -4.54 -13.13
CA LEU A 213 -26.33 -5.69 -13.49
C LEU A 213 -25.60 -6.61 -14.47
N HIS A 214 -24.97 -6.06 -15.49
CA HIS A 214 -24.24 -6.81 -16.52
C HIS A 214 -22.92 -7.43 -16.04
N LEU A 215 -22.20 -6.76 -15.14
CA LEU A 215 -20.91 -7.21 -14.65
C LEU A 215 -21.00 -8.15 -13.46
N VAL A 216 -21.97 -7.92 -12.56
CA VAL A 216 -22.04 -8.60 -11.26
C VAL A 216 -23.28 -9.45 -11.11
N VAL A 217 -24.48 -8.90 -11.32
CA VAL A 217 -25.71 -9.58 -10.97
C VAL A 217 -25.98 -10.77 -11.88
N ARG A 218 -26.07 -10.52 -13.18
CA ARG A 218 -26.44 -11.54 -14.17
C ARG A 218 -25.41 -12.63 -14.39
N PRO A 219 -24.11 -12.32 -14.57
CA PRO A 219 -23.11 -13.37 -14.80
C PRO A 219 -22.91 -14.32 -13.62
N PHE A 220 -23.20 -13.84 -12.41
CA PHE A 220 -23.04 -14.64 -11.19
C PHE A 220 -24.36 -15.16 -10.62
N GLY A 221 -25.47 -15.01 -11.33
CA GLY A 221 -26.77 -15.56 -10.90
C GLY A 221 -27.28 -15.02 -9.58
N LEU A 222 -27.00 -13.75 -9.28
CA LEU A 222 -27.62 -13.08 -8.14
C LEU A 222 -29.08 -12.74 -8.46
N PRO A 223 -29.98 -12.69 -7.46
CA PRO A 223 -31.34 -12.16 -7.67
C PRO A 223 -31.23 -10.74 -8.23
N GLU A 224 -32.15 -10.37 -9.14
CA GLU A 224 -32.19 -8.99 -9.60
C GLU A 224 -32.54 -8.06 -8.43
N PRO A 225 -31.78 -6.95 -8.22
CA PRO A 225 -32.11 -5.99 -7.18
C PRO A 225 -33.42 -5.27 -7.51
N SER A 226 -34.08 -4.77 -6.49
CA SER A 226 -35.24 -3.88 -6.63
C SER A 226 -34.75 -2.65 -7.43
N ARG A 227 -35.37 -2.41 -8.61
CA ARG A 227 -34.97 -1.31 -9.49
C ARG A 227 -35.13 0.02 -8.79
N GLN A 228 -34.09 0.86 -8.88
CA GLN A 228 -34.10 2.29 -8.51
C GLN A 228 -35.17 2.67 -7.49
N SER A 229 -35.01 2.30 -6.26
CA SER A 229 -35.85 2.92 -5.25
C SER A 229 -35.28 4.31 -4.97
N ALA A 230 -35.77 5.31 -5.76
CA ALA A 230 -35.62 6.69 -5.35
C ALA A 230 -36.29 6.79 -3.97
N ARG A 231 -35.49 6.63 -2.93
CA ARG A 231 -35.97 6.75 -1.56
C ARG A 231 -36.00 8.21 -1.19
N ARG A 232 -36.99 8.60 -0.44
CA ARG A 232 -36.98 9.88 0.24
C ARG A 232 -36.37 9.64 1.62
N ASP A 233 -35.34 10.40 1.94
CA ASP A 233 -34.88 10.47 3.33
C ASP A 233 -35.98 11.06 4.23
N ARG A 234 -35.77 11.04 5.54
CA ARG A 234 -36.72 11.59 6.51
C ARG A 234 -36.97 13.08 6.31
N ARG A 235 -36.13 13.78 5.53
CA ARG A 235 -36.26 15.18 5.16
C ARG A 235 -36.95 15.37 3.80
N GLY A 236 -37.37 14.25 3.11
CA GLY A 236 -38.06 14.29 1.84
C GLY A 236 -37.15 14.41 0.60
N HIS A 237 -35.82 14.42 0.73
CA HIS A 237 -34.90 14.47 -0.40
C HIS A 237 -34.86 13.13 -1.13
N ARG A 238 -34.82 13.14 -2.46
CA ARG A 238 -34.63 11.95 -3.27
C ARG A 238 -33.17 11.46 -3.10
N ARG A 239 -33.04 10.20 -2.70
CA ARG A 239 -31.74 9.50 -2.54
C ARG A 239 -31.69 8.33 -3.49
N TRP A 240 -30.54 8.11 -4.10
CA TRP A 240 -30.29 7.02 -5.03
C TRP A 240 -29.37 5.99 -4.37
N ILE A 241 -29.77 4.72 -4.41
CA ILE A 241 -28.95 3.56 -4.04
C ILE A 241 -28.66 2.83 -5.34
N ASP A 242 -27.42 2.44 -5.59
CA ASP A 242 -27.02 1.83 -6.87
C ASP A 242 -27.70 0.47 -7.08
N ALA A 243 -27.87 -0.33 -6.01
CA ALA A 243 -28.66 -1.55 -6.02
C ALA A 243 -29.18 -1.89 -4.61
N ALA A 244 -30.41 -2.38 -4.49
CA ALA A 244 -30.97 -2.83 -3.22
C ALA A 244 -31.81 -4.11 -3.36
N TRP A 245 -31.76 -4.95 -2.35
CA TRP A 245 -32.64 -6.11 -2.14
C TRP A 245 -33.51 -5.84 -0.91
N ASP A 246 -34.66 -5.25 -1.14
CA ASP A 246 -35.53 -4.71 -0.08
C ASP A 246 -36.02 -5.79 0.87
N ASP A 247 -36.34 -6.97 0.34
CA ASP A 247 -36.81 -8.12 1.13
C ASP A 247 -35.74 -8.63 2.09
N CYS A 248 -34.48 -8.48 1.69
CA CYS A 248 -33.31 -8.89 2.48
C CYS A 248 -32.66 -7.73 3.27
N LYS A 249 -33.18 -6.50 3.10
CA LYS A 249 -32.59 -5.31 3.71
C LYS A 249 -31.06 -5.15 3.41
N ILE A 250 -30.67 -5.46 2.18
CA ILE A 250 -29.31 -5.29 1.69
C ILE A 250 -29.27 -4.14 0.68
N ALA A 251 -28.38 -3.18 0.89
CA ALA A 251 -28.07 -2.10 -0.04
C ALA A 251 -26.63 -2.22 -0.53
N VAL A 252 -26.40 -1.90 -1.79
CA VAL A 252 -25.07 -1.81 -2.39
C VAL A 252 -24.86 -0.40 -2.90
N GLU A 253 -23.74 0.20 -2.53
CA GLU A 253 -23.26 1.48 -3.01
C GLU A 253 -21.93 1.28 -3.73
N ILE A 254 -21.76 1.93 -4.87
CA ILE A 254 -20.56 1.86 -5.70
C ILE A 254 -19.87 3.21 -5.64
N ASP A 255 -18.80 3.28 -4.84
CA ASP A 255 -18.04 4.51 -4.67
C ASP A 255 -17.22 4.81 -5.92
N GLY A 256 -17.52 5.91 -6.60
CA GLY A 256 -16.67 6.49 -7.64
C GLY A 256 -15.39 7.07 -7.04
N ALA A 257 -14.41 7.39 -7.92
CA ALA A 257 -13.11 7.95 -7.50
C ALA A 257 -13.18 9.42 -6.99
N GLN A 258 -14.34 10.02 -6.89
CA GLN A 258 -14.50 11.38 -6.38
C GLN A 258 -14.57 11.38 -4.85
N HIS A 259 -13.42 11.55 -4.21
CA HIS A 259 -13.39 12.06 -2.85
C HIS A 259 -13.65 13.56 -2.90
N THR A 260 -14.85 13.95 -2.60
CA THR A 260 -15.17 15.35 -2.32
C THR A 260 -14.47 15.72 -1.02
N GLU A 261 -13.53 16.66 -1.10
CA GLU A 261 -12.90 17.31 0.06
C GLU A 261 -13.90 18.21 0.83
N ASP A 262 -15.14 18.31 0.33
CA ASP A 262 -16.17 19.14 0.92
C ASP A 262 -16.71 18.51 2.24
N PRO A 263 -16.53 19.19 3.38
CA PRO A 263 -17.02 18.72 4.67
C PRO A 263 -18.56 18.56 4.72
N LEU A 264 -19.31 19.36 3.97
CA LEU A 264 -20.76 19.29 3.92
C LEU A 264 -21.23 18.03 3.19
N GLN A 265 -20.56 17.68 2.09
CA GLN A 265 -20.86 16.48 1.34
C GLN A 265 -20.53 15.21 2.14
N ARG A 266 -19.43 15.23 2.94
CA ARG A 266 -19.13 14.17 3.91
C ARG A 266 -20.23 14.00 4.96
N TRP A 267 -20.73 15.12 5.46
CA TRP A 267 -21.84 15.10 6.43
C TRP A 267 -23.09 14.48 5.84
N ASP A 268 -23.46 14.86 4.63
CA ASP A 268 -24.61 14.30 3.91
C ASP A 268 -24.47 12.79 3.67
N ASP A 269 -23.24 12.30 3.37
CA ASP A 269 -22.96 10.86 3.21
C ASP A 269 -23.07 10.11 4.54
N MET A 270 -22.60 10.70 5.65
CA MET A 270 -22.76 10.12 6.97
C MET A 270 -24.22 10.06 7.42
N GLU A 271 -25.03 11.11 7.18
CA GLU A 271 -26.46 11.11 7.46
C GLU A 271 -27.19 10.03 6.65
N ARG A 272 -26.79 9.83 5.39
CA ARG A 272 -27.34 8.77 4.54
C ARG A 272 -27.09 7.39 5.14
N ASP A 273 -25.89 7.11 5.63
CA ASP A 273 -25.54 5.84 6.27
C ASP A 273 -26.37 5.59 7.53
N ILE A 274 -26.59 6.64 8.31
CA ILE A 274 -27.44 6.57 9.51
C ILE A 274 -28.86 6.22 9.12
N ASP A 275 -29.45 6.89 8.13
CA ASP A 275 -30.82 6.64 7.69
C ASP A 275 -31.00 5.20 7.17
N LEU A 276 -30.09 4.70 6.33
CA LEU A 276 -30.12 3.31 5.86
C LEU A 276 -30.02 2.31 7.02
N THR A 277 -29.16 2.59 7.99
CA THR A 277 -29.01 1.75 9.19
C THR A 277 -30.28 1.74 10.04
N LEU A 278 -30.91 2.90 10.23
CA LEU A 278 -32.16 3.04 10.98
C LEU A 278 -33.35 2.35 10.29
N ASP A 279 -33.33 2.26 8.95
CA ASP A 279 -34.27 1.52 8.14
C ASP A 279 -33.98 0.01 8.12
N GLY A 280 -32.95 -0.42 8.84
CA GLY A 280 -32.53 -1.82 8.99
C GLY A 280 -31.74 -2.36 7.84
N TYR A 281 -31.20 -1.51 6.95
CA TYR A 281 -30.36 -1.97 5.84
C TYR A 281 -28.92 -2.22 6.27
N GLN A 282 -28.39 -3.34 5.80
CA GLN A 282 -26.97 -3.59 5.77
C GLN A 282 -26.40 -3.02 4.45
N THR A 283 -25.60 -1.97 4.51
CA THR A 283 -24.98 -1.38 3.34
C THR A 283 -23.63 -2.03 3.04
N LEU A 284 -23.44 -2.46 1.80
CA LEU A 284 -22.17 -2.95 1.26
C LEU A 284 -21.62 -1.91 0.29
N ARG A 285 -20.44 -1.36 0.58
CA ARG A 285 -19.76 -0.40 -0.28
C ARG A 285 -18.63 -1.05 -1.05
N PHE A 286 -18.62 -0.83 -2.35
CA PHE A 286 -17.57 -1.32 -3.25
C PHE A 286 -17.05 -0.18 -4.11
N PRO A 287 -15.73 0.02 -4.17
CA PRO A 287 -15.19 0.97 -5.12
C PRO A 287 -15.44 0.49 -6.57
N ALA A 288 -15.75 1.43 -7.46
CA ALA A 288 -16.10 1.15 -8.86
C ALA A 288 -15.04 0.28 -9.58
N TRP A 289 -13.75 0.54 -9.30
CA TRP A 289 -12.67 -0.26 -9.85
C TRP A 289 -12.73 -1.74 -9.43
N LEU A 290 -13.18 -2.04 -8.19
CA LEU A 290 -13.31 -3.43 -7.72
C LEU A 290 -14.44 -4.16 -8.42
N VAL A 291 -15.54 -3.47 -8.69
CA VAL A 291 -16.67 -4.00 -9.44
C VAL A 291 -16.24 -4.41 -10.85
N ARG A 292 -15.39 -3.62 -11.51
CA ARG A 292 -14.86 -3.92 -12.85
C ARG A 292 -13.78 -5.00 -12.85
N SER A 293 -12.80 -4.89 -11.95
CA SER A 293 -11.62 -5.77 -11.97
C SER A 293 -11.86 -7.14 -11.32
N ASN A 294 -12.80 -7.25 -10.38
CA ASN A 294 -13.10 -8.50 -9.70
C ASN A 294 -14.59 -8.66 -9.37
N PRO A 295 -15.47 -8.69 -10.38
CA PRO A 295 -16.91 -8.79 -10.18
C PRO A 295 -17.32 -10.08 -9.43
N GLY A 296 -16.56 -11.17 -9.60
CA GLY A 296 -16.80 -12.43 -8.88
C GLY A 296 -16.62 -12.30 -7.36
N TYR A 297 -15.65 -11.48 -6.92
CA TYR A 297 -15.51 -11.19 -5.48
C TYR A 297 -16.71 -10.39 -4.97
N VAL A 298 -17.12 -9.36 -5.70
CA VAL A 298 -18.29 -8.52 -5.34
C VAL A 298 -19.55 -9.38 -5.24
N ALA A 299 -19.81 -10.21 -6.26
CA ALA A 299 -20.96 -11.12 -6.30
C ALA A 299 -20.97 -12.10 -5.12
N ARG A 300 -19.82 -12.66 -4.76
CA ARG A 300 -19.71 -13.56 -3.61
C ARG A 300 -20.05 -12.85 -2.30
N ARG A 301 -19.55 -11.62 -2.09
CA ARG A 301 -19.84 -10.83 -0.88
C ARG A 301 -21.33 -10.48 -0.76
N ILE A 302 -21.95 -10.14 -1.88
CA ILE A 302 -23.41 -9.87 -1.93
C ILE A 302 -24.17 -11.15 -1.61
N ARG A 303 -23.82 -12.30 -2.22
CA ARG A 303 -24.46 -13.59 -1.95
C ARG A 303 -24.36 -14.00 -0.47
N GLU A 304 -23.20 -13.78 0.15
CA GLU A 304 -23.01 -14.02 1.59
C GLU A 304 -23.95 -13.16 2.44
N ALA A 305 -24.13 -11.89 2.11
CA ALA A 305 -25.03 -10.99 2.82
C ALA A 305 -26.48 -11.40 2.66
N LEU A 306 -26.92 -11.68 1.42
CA LEU A 306 -28.27 -12.16 1.12
C LEU A 306 -28.60 -13.47 1.86
N SER A 307 -27.67 -14.42 1.87
CA SER A 307 -27.85 -15.71 2.57
C SER A 307 -27.96 -15.54 4.08
N ARG A 308 -27.21 -14.62 4.68
CA ARG A 308 -27.29 -14.33 6.13
C ARG A 308 -28.60 -13.67 6.50
N SER A 309 -29.07 -12.73 5.69
CA SER A 309 -30.34 -12.05 5.91
C SER A 309 -31.52 -13.04 5.85
N ALA A 310 -31.51 -13.92 4.84
CA ALA A 310 -32.53 -14.97 4.72
C ALA A 310 -32.53 -15.91 5.94
N ALA A 311 -31.37 -16.30 6.45
CA ALA A 311 -31.24 -17.14 7.64
C ALA A 311 -31.69 -16.44 8.94
N SER A 312 -31.55 -15.12 9.01
CA SER A 312 -31.98 -14.31 10.16
C SER A 312 -33.49 -14.05 10.16
N GLY A 313 -34.08 -13.91 8.99
CA GLY A 313 -35.54 -13.77 8.82
C GLY A 313 -36.36 -15.02 9.24
N LEU A 314 -35.77 -16.20 9.12
CA LEU A 314 -36.35 -17.45 9.60
C LEU A 314 -36.38 -17.59 11.14
N ARG A 315 -35.62 -16.80 11.87
CA ARG A 315 -35.57 -16.80 13.35
C ARG A 315 -36.54 -15.84 14.02
N VAL A 316 -37.15 -14.92 13.27
CA VAL A 316 -38.11 -13.93 13.81
C VAL A 316 -39.59 -14.40 13.66
N ALA A 317 -39.82 -15.47 12.92
CA ALA A 317 -41.13 -16.04 12.67
C ALA A 317 -41.45 -17.29 13.53
N THR A 318 -40.65 -17.57 14.57
CA THR A 318 -40.89 -18.57 15.61
C THR A 318 -40.91 -17.91 16.97
#